data_70f1e99e7e307a46f71c1bee0db270f8
#
_entry.id   70f1e99e7e307a46f71c1bee0db270f8
#
_cell.length_a   1.000
_cell.length_b   1.000
_cell.length_c   1.000
_cell.angle_alpha   90.00
_cell.angle_beta   90.00
_cell.angle_gamma   90.00
#
_symmetry.space_group_name_H-M   'P 1'
#
loop_
_entity.id
_entity.type
_entity.pdbx_description
1 polymer ?
#
loop_
_entity_poly.entity_id
_entity_poly.type
_entity_poly.pdbx_seq_one_letter_code
_entity_poly.pdbx_strand_id
1 'polypeptide(L)'
;MLESPSVVQPSARPRVLPARRFDAVPLLDLQRQHQQIRAEVLAAIERVCSSQQFILGHEVEALEHEFAAFTGASEAIACASGSDALWLALAATGVHAGDAVLTTAFSFFASASAIVRAGARPVLVDVQPNTLNLDPAQVEIKLRQGGSYRVRALLPVHLYGQCADMDALQRLAEEYQLSLIEDAAQAIGAGWRGRPAGSLGLTAAFSFYPTKNLSAYGDAGVVTTSKPAFAAHMRSLRNHGSLRRYYHEEIGWNSRMDAIQAAILRVKLPHVARWNQQRRERAADYDRLLAEAGLLSRRGAAPVRLLETSSHAHHVFHQYVVRADRRDELRQFLAERRIGTEIYYPLPLHLQPCFAYLGHCEGDLPESERAAREVLALPMFPELTKDEQRWVVESIAEFYS
;
A
#
# COMPACT_ATOMS: atom_id res chain seq x y z
N MET A 1 17.11 40.91 -55.41
CA MET A 1 17.28 40.05 -54.25
C MET A 1 17.12 40.93 -53.00
N LEU A 2 15.99 40.83 -52.35
CA LEU A 2 15.66 41.56 -51.14
C LEU A 2 15.73 40.54 -49.98
N GLU A 3 16.68 40.72 -49.08
CA GLU A 3 16.83 39.90 -47.87
C GLU A 3 15.68 40.19 -46.89
N SER A 4 15.03 39.15 -46.42
CA SER A 4 13.99 39.22 -45.40
C SER A 4 14.64 39.39 -44.01
N PRO A 5 14.10 40.27 -43.12
CA PRO A 5 14.66 40.43 -41.79
C PRO A 5 14.37 39.20 -40.90
N SER A 6 15.41 38.66 -40.25
CA SER A 6 15.34 37.61 -39.24
C SER A 6 14.56 38.10 -38.03
N VAL A 7 13.46 37.41 -37.72
CA VAL A 7 12.70 37.61 -36.48
C VAL A 7 13.51 37.04 -35.30
N VAL A 8 14.04 37.91 -34.48
CA VAL A 8 14.67 37.55 -33.18
C VAL A 8 13.54 37.14 -32.22
N GLN A 9 13.48 35.85 -31.85
CA GLN A 9 12.61 35.40 -30.78
C GLN A 9 13.02 36.03 -29.45
N PRO A 10 12.09 36.55 -28.62
CA PRO A 10 12.41 37.09 -27.33
C PRO A 10 12.94 35.98 -26.41
N SER A 11 14.18 36.17 -25.90
CA SER A 11 14.79 35.31 -24.91
C SER A 11 13.87 35.23 -23.67
N ALA A 12 13.47 34.04 -23.27
CA ALA A 12 12.75 33.81 -22.03
C ALA A 12 13.56 34.39 -20.85
N ARG A 13 12.99 35.35 -20.12
CA ARG A 13 13.60 35.89 -18.91
C ARG A 13 13.84 34.75 -17.92
N PRO A 14 15.01 34.67 -17.28
CA PRO A 14 15.25 33.69 -16.24
C PRO A 14 14.21 33.87 -15.14
N ARG A 15 13.43 32.83 -14.86
CA ARG A 15 12.45 32.80 -13.77
C ARG A 15 13.23 32.92 -12.46
N VAL A 16 13.12 34.05 -11.76
CA VAL A 16 13.67 34.22 -10.42
C VAL A 16 12.90 33.31 -9.49
N LEU A 17 13.54 32.23 -9.05
CA LEU A 17 12.94 31.34 -8.07
C LEU A 17 12.75 32.11 -6.76
N PRO A 18 11.58 32.00 -6.09
CA PRO A 18 11.39 32.58 -4.78
C PRO A 18 12.44 32.05 -3.80
N ALA A 19 12.84 32.84 -2.81
CA ALA A 19 13.82 32.44 -1.81
C ALA A 19 13.38 31.10 -1.17
N ARG A 20 14.25 30.09 -1.21
CA ARG A 20 13.96 28.76 -0.66
C ARG A 20 13.60 28.89 0.82
N ARG A 21 12.40 28.46 1.19
CA ARG A 21 11.90 28.46 2.57
C ARG A 21 12.42 27.27 3.37
N PHE A 22 12.76 26.19 2.67
CA PHE A 22 13.31 24.94 3.22
C PHE A 22 14.46 24.44 2.35
N ASP A 23 15.43 23.75 2.94
CA ASP A 23 16.49 23.08 2.18
C ASP A 23 15.95 21.92 1.35
N ALA A 24 15.01 21.15 1.92
CA ALA A 24 14.26 20.08 1.25
C ALA A 24 13.00 19.73 2.05
N VAL A 25 11.97 19.22 1.36
CA VAL A 25 10.81 18.53 1.96
C VAL A 25 10.81 17.11 1.42
N PRO A 26 11.24 16.11 2.23
CA PRO A 26 11.29 14.72 1.76
C PRO A 26 9.88 14.13 1.61
N LEU A 27 9.72 13.13 0.73
CA LEU A 27 8.47 12.39 0.62
C LEU A 27 8.10 11.69 1.93
N LEU A 28 9.11 11.19 2.65
CA LEU A 28 9.02 10.51 3.93
C LEU A 28 10.31 10.77 4.72
N ASP A 29 10.20 11.04 6.03
CA ASP A 29 11.33 11.19 6.92
C ASP A 29 11.27 10.20 8.10
N LEU A 30 12.00 9.12 7.97
CA LEU A 30 12.09 8.07 9.01
C LEU A 30 12.95 8.50 10.20
N GLN A 31 13.86 9.48 10.02
CA GLN A 31 14.74 9.91 11.10
C GLN A 31 13.96 10.66 12.18
N ARG A 32 13.01 11.54 11.80
CA ARG A 32 12.17 12.27 12.76
C ARG A 32 11.40 11.32 13.67
N GLN A 33 10.83 10.25 13.11
CA GLN A 33 10.15 9.22 13.88
C GLN A 33 11.12 8.44 14.77
N HIS A 34 12.26 8.00 14.20
CA HIS A 34 13.26 7.22 14.94
C HIS A 34 13.78 7.97 16.17
N GLN A 35 14.07 9.27 16.04
CA GLN A 35 14.59 10.08 17.14
C GLN A 35 13.70 10.06 18.38
N GLN A 36 12.38 9.98 18.21
CA GLN A 36 11.40 9.97 19.31
C GLN A 36 11.43 8.67 20.13
N ILE A 37 11.76 7.54 19.49
CA ILE A 37 11.67 6.20 20.09
C ILE A 37 13.04 5.48 20.14
N ARG A 38 14.12 6.20 19.83
CA ARG A 38 15.47 5.62 19.65
C ARG A 38 15.93 4.81 20.85
N ALA A 39 15.75 5.35 22.06
CA ALA A 39 16.20 4.68 23.29
C ALA A 39 15.47 3.35 23.50
N GLU A 40 14.15 3.33 23.31
CA GLU A 40 13.32 2.13 23.48
C GLU A 40 13.67 1.06 22.43
N VAL A 41 13.87 1.48 21.17
CA VAL A 41 14.27 0.57 20.09
C VAL A 41 15.64 -0.05 20.36
N LEU A 42 16.64 0.75 20.75
CA LEU A 42 17.97 0.21 21.06
C LEU A 42 17.95 -0.74 22.25
N ALA A 43 17.17 -0.43 23.30
CA ALA A 43 16.99 -1.34 24.43
C ALA A 43 16.31 -2.66 24.02
N ALA A 44 15.34 -2.62 23.09
CA ALA A 44 14.69 -3.82 22.56
C ALA A 44 15.65 -4.70 21.76
N ILE A 45 16.48 -4.10 20.90
CA ILE A 45 17.52 -4.82 20.15
C ILE A 45 18.52 -5.48 21.09
N GLU A 46 18.99 -4.74 22.11
CA GLU A 46 19.94 -5.26 23.10
C GLU A 46 19.39 -6.48 23.85
N ARG A 47 18.11 -6.46 24.24
CA ARG A 47 17.47 -7.63 24.88
C ARG A 47 17.51 -8.87 23.98
N VAL A 48 17.24 -8.72 22.69
CA VAL A 48 17.32 -9.84 21.75
C VAL A 48 18.78 -10.31 21.59
N CYS A 49 19.73 -9.40 21.43
CA CYS A 49 21.15 -9.74 21.35
C CYS A 49 21.63 -10.47 22.61
N SER A 50 21.24 -10.03 23.80
CA SER A 50 21.60 -10.68 25.06
C SER A 50 20.98 -12.07 25.23
N SER A 51 19.78 -12.29 24.69
CA SER A 51 19.09 -13.60 24.74
C SER A 51 19.66 -14.63 23.76
N GLN A 52 20.34 -14.20 22.69
CA GLN A 52 20.81 -15.01 21.56
C GLN A 52 19.70 -15.80 20.85
N GLN A 53 18.42 -15.43 21.02
CA GLN A 53 17.27 -16.04 20.35
C GLN A 53 16.83 -15.17 19.18
N PHE A 54 17.36 -15.43 18.00
CA PHE A 54 17.17 -14.57 16.82
C PHE A 54 16.03 -15.00 15.90
N ILE A 55 15.63 -16.28 15.93
CA ILE A 55 14.62 -16.84 15.03
C ILE A 55 13.46 -17.40 15.80
N LEU A 56 12.26 -16.87 15.51
CA LEU A 56 11.04 -17.19 16.28
C LEU A 56 11.20 -16.87 17.78
N GLY A 57 10.45 -17.54 18.66
CA GLY A 57 10.55 -17.38 20.12
C GLY A 57 9.76 -16.16 20.63
N HIS A 58 10.04 -15.79 21.87
CA HIS A 58 9.22 -14.90 22.69
C HIS A 58 8.86 -13.56 22.03
N GLU A 59 9.81 -12.87 21.38
CA GLU A 59 9.52 -11.54 20.78
C GLU A 59 8.56 -11.69 19.59
N VAL A 60 8.69 -12.77 18.79
CA VAL A 60 7.80 -13.04 17.66
C VAL A 60 6.41 -13.44 18.15
N GLU A 61 6.33 -14.34 19.14
CA GLU A 61 5.06 -14.79 19.72
C GLU A 61 4.30 -13.62 20.37
N ALA A 62 5.01 -12.78 21.12
CA ALA A 62 4.41 -11.59 21.74
C ALA A 62 3.91 -10.59 20.68
N LEU A 63 4.68 -10.33 19.61
CA LEU A 63 4.21 -9.50 18.49
C LEU A 63 2.96 -10.10 17.84
N GLU A 64 2.92 -11.42 17.60
CA GLU A 64 1.75 -12.09 17.03
C GLU A 64 0.49 -11.85 17.90
N HIS A 65 0.59 -12.01 19.21
CA HIS A 65 -0.52 -11.73 20.13
C HIS A 65 -0.94 -10.26 20.14
N GLU A 66 0.02 -9.35 20.23
CA GLU A 66 -0.22 -7.91 20.24
C GLU A 66 -0.85 -7.44 18.92
N PHE A 67 -0.38 -7.96 17.78
CA PHE A 67 -0.88 -7.60 16.46
C PHE A 67 -2.27 -8.21 16.18
N ALA A 68 -2.55 -9.43 16.63
CA ALA A 68 -3.87 -10.03 16.58
C ALA A 68 -4.89 -9.17 17.35
N ALA A 69 -4.55 -8.76 18.57
CA ALA A 69 -5.37 -7.87 19.37
C ALA A 69 -5.58 -6.50 18.69
N PHE A 70 -4.53 -5.93 18.09
CA PHE A 70 -4.59 -4.65 17.38
C PHE A 70 -5.53 -4.69 16.16
N THR A 71 -5.57 -5.79 15.42
CA THR A 71 -6.41 -5.96 14.23
C THR A 71 -7.78 -6.56 14.53
N GLY A 72 -8.03 -7.02 15.75
CA GLY A 72 -9.26 -7.74 16.11
C GLY A 72 -9.39 -9.12 15.49
N ALA A 73 -8.31 -9.67 14.93
CA ALA A 73 -8.23 -11.07 14.49
C ALA A 73 -7.93 -11.99 15.67
N SER A 74 -8.26 -13.29 15.55
CA SER A 74 -7.94 -14.26 16.61
C SER A 74 -6.47 -14.66 16.61
N GLU A 75 -5.83 -14.65 15.44
CA GLU A 75 -4.49 -15.15 15.21
C GLU A 75 -3.71 -14.20 14.29
N ALA A 76 -2.43 -14.03 14.57
CA ALA A 76 -1.47 -13.41 13.67
C ALA A 76 -0.26 -14.32 13.50
N ILE A 77 0.32 -14.34 12.33
CA ILE A 77 1.46 -15.18 11.95
C ILE A 77 2.52 -14.30 11.32
N ALA A 78 3.59 -14.04 12.05
CA ALA A 78 4.70 -13.23 11.59
C ALA A 78 5.54 -13.99 10.56
N CYS A 79 5.97 -13.29 9.51
CA CYS A 79 6.73 -13.85 8.40
C CYS A 79 7.80 -12.88 7.88
N ALA A 80 8.59 -13.31 6.90
CA ALA A 80 9.77 -12.59 6.43
C ALA A 80 9.46 -11.29 5.67
N SER A 81 8.29 -11.18 5.02
CA SER A 81 7.94 -9.99 4.24
C SER A 81 6.44 -9.91 3.96
N GLY A 82 5.96 -8.74 3.51
CA GLY A 82 4.58 -8.60 3.03
C GLY A 82 4.27 -9.48 1.81
N SER A 83 5.24 -9.73 0.95
CA SER A 83 5.08 -10.64 -0.20
C SER A 83 4.90 -12.09 0.25
N ASP A 84 5.62 -12.51 1.28
CA ASP A 84 5.45 -13.83 1.89
C ASP A 84 4.13 -13.92 2.66
N ALA A 85 3.69 -12.82 3.29
CA ALA A 85 2.37 -12.76 3.93
C ALA A 85 1.24 -13.03 2.94
N LEU A 86 1.28 -12.41 1.75
CA LEU A 86 0.31 -12.66 0.68
C LEU A 86 0.36 -14.12 0.20
N TRP A 87 1.55 -14.66 -0.01
CA TRP A 87 1.69 -16.05 -0.42
C TRP A 87 1.17 -17.02 0.64
N LEU A 88 1.51 -16.82 1.93
CA LEU A 88 1.01 -17.65 3.04
C LEU A 88 -0.52 -17.60 3.14
N ALA A 89 -1.12 -16.41 2.99
CA ALA A 89 -2.57 -16.22 3.00
C ALA A 89 -3.25 -17.00 1.86
N LEU A 90 -2.71 -16.93 0.64
CA LEU A 90 -3.21 -17.65 -0.53
C LEU A 90 -3.07 -19.17 -0.33
N ALA A 91 -1.91 -19.66 0.06
CA ALA A 91 -1.66 -21.08 0.27
C ALA A 91 -2.57 -21.67 1.36
N ALA A 92 -2.72 -20.99 2.50
CA ALA A 92 -3.57 -21.45 3.59
C ALA A 92 -5.05 -21.52 3.24
N THR A 93 -5.52 -20.69 2.30
CA THR A 93 -6.91 -20.74 1.82
C THR A 93 -7.14 -21.76 0.70
N GLY A 94 -6.14 -22.59 0.40
CA GLY A 94 -6.23 -23.66 -0.57
C GLY A 94 -6.17 -23.20 -2.03
N VAL A 95 -5.56 -22.05 -2.29
CA VAL A 95 -5.21 -21.60 -3.65
C VAL A 95 -3.99 -22.38 -4.11
N HIS A 96 -4.09 -23.00 -5.28
CA HIS A 96 -3.04 -23.85 -5.85
C HIS A 96 -2.99 -23.77 -7.39
N ALA A 97 -2.12 -24.55 -7.98
CA ALA A 97 -1.99 -24.62 -9.43
C ALA A 97 -3.30 -24.97 -10.13
N GLY A 98 -3.65 -24.20 -11.17
CA GLY A 98 -4.89 -24.33 -11.93
C GLY A 98 -6.04 -23.46 -11.42
N ASP A 99 -5.95 -22.89 -10.23
CA ASP A 99 -6.90 -21.88 -9.74
C ASP A 99 -6.62 -20.49 -10.33
N ALA A 100 -7.61 -19.61 -10.19
CA ALA A 100 -7.46 -18.18 -10.47
C ALA A 100 -7.84 -17.34 -9.25
N VAL A 101 -7.20 -16.17 -9.13
CA VAL A 101 -7.49 -15.19 -8.08
C VAL A 101 -7.75 -13.85 -8.74
N LEU A 102 -8.90 -13.25 -8.44
CA LEU A 102 -9.22 -11.89 -8.89
C LEU A 102 -8.54 -10.88 -7.99
N THR A 103 -7.85 -9.91 -8.61
CA THR A 103 -7.22 -8.79 -7.90
C THR A 103 -7.23 -7.54 -8.77
N THR A 104 -6.81 -6.41 -8.21
CA THR A 104 -6.71 -5.14 -8.94
C THR A 104 -5.55 -5.13 -9.93
N ALA A 105 -5.72 -4.39 -11.04
CA ALA A 105 -4.64 -4.08 -11.97
C ALA A 105 -3.76 -2.92 -11.51
N PHE A 106 -4.18 -2.16 -10.50
CA PHE A 106 -3.46 -0.99 -10.02
C PHE A 106 -3.03 -1.16 -8.55
N SER A 107 -1.87 -1.73 -8.35
CA SER A 107 -1.27 -2.01 -7.05
C SER A 107 0.24 -2.22 -7.18
N PHE A 108 0.90 -2.43 -6.01
CA PHE A 108 2.27 -2.92 -6.00
C PHE A 108 2.33 -4.34 -6.58
N PHE A 109 3.46 -4.64 -7.19
CA PHE A 109 3.71 -5.90 -7.90
C PHE A 109 3.41 -7.16 -7.06
N ALA A 110 3.64 -7.11 -5.75
CA ALA A 110 3.46 -8.25 -4.85
C ALA A 110 2.05 -8.84 -4.88
N SER A 111 1.00 -8.02 -5.06
CA SER A 111 -0.39 -8.49 -5.09
C SER A 111 -0.62 -9.55 -6.17
N ALA A 112 -0.09 -9.34 -7.38
CA ALA A 112 -0.21 -10.31 -8.48
C ALA A 112 0.89 -11.38 -8.45
N SER A 113 2.12 -11.04 -8.09
CA SER A 113 3.23 -12.01 -8.08
C SER A 113 3.07 -13.08 -7.01
N ALA A 114 2.44 -12.78 -5.88
CA ALA A 114 2.12 -13.78 -4.86
C ALA A 114 1.11 -14.84 -5.37
N ILE A 115 0.16 -14.44 -6.22
CA ILE A 115 -0.78 -15.34 -6.87
C ILE A 115 -0.03 -16.31 -7.80
N VAL A 116 0.88 -15.77 -8.63
CA VAL A 116 1.73 -16.60 -9.50
C VAL A 116 2.62 -17.53 -8.70
N ARG A 117 3.20 -17.05 -7.60
CA ARG A 117 4.01 -17.86 -6.69
C ARG A 117 3.22 -19.00 -6.05
N ALA A 118 1.91 -18.82 -5.81
CA ALA A 118 1.01 -19.89 -5.34
C ALA A 118 0.62 -20.88 -6.47
N GLY A 119 1.12 -20.67 -7.70
CA GLY A 119 0.80 -21.49 -8.87
C GLY A 119 -0.53 -21.13 -9.55
N ALA A 120 -1.23 -20.12 -9.04
CA ALA A 120 -2.50 -19.68 -9.57
C ALA A 120 -2.36 -18.60 -10.64
N ARG A 121 -3.44 -18.37 -11.41
CA ARG A 121 -3.52 -17.34 -12.43
C ARG A 121 -4.08 -16.03 -11.81
N PRO A 122 -3.39 -14.89 -11.88
CA PRO A 122 -4.01 -13.62 -11.57
C PRO A 122 -5.01 -13.24 -12.65
N VAL A 123 -6.22 -12.84 -12.22
CA VAL A 123 -7.25 -12.23 -13.07
C VAL A 123 -7.36 -10.79 -12.65
N LEU A 124 -6.82 -9.92 -13.51
CA LEU A 124 -6.71 -8.50 -13.24
C LEU A 124 -8.01 -7.78 -13.57
N VAL A 125 -8.49 -6.96 -12.66
CA VAL A 125 -9.73 -6.21 -12.72
C VAL A 125 -9.45 -4.73 -12.54
N ASP A 126 -10.22 -3.87 -13.20
CA ASP A 126 -10.03 -2.42 -13.11
C ASP A 126 -10.45 -1.86 -11.76
N VAL A 127 -10.09 -0.62 -11.51
CA VAL A 127 -10.31 0.10 -10.26
C VAL A 127 -11.45 1.11 -10.39
N GLN A 128 -12.05 1.47 -9.26
CA GLN A 128 -12.97 2.60 -9.19
C GLN A 128 -12.23 3.91 -9.48
N PRO A 129 -12.76 4.78 -10.33
CA PRO A 129 -12.08 6.01 -10.73
C PRO A 129 -11.81 6.98 -9.59
N ASN A 130 -12.64 6.96 -8.55
CA ASN A 130 -12.58 7.93 -7.47
C ASN A 130 -11.65 7.50 -6.32
N THR A 131 -11.63 6.20 -5.98
CA THR A 131 -10.87 5.67 -4.84
C THR A 131 -9.60 4.95 -5.25
N LEU A 132 -9.52 4.49 -6.51
CA LEU A 132 -8.49 3.58 -7.05
C LEU A 132 -8.42 2.21 -6.37
N ASN A 133 -9.41 1.87 -5.58
CA ASN A 133 -9.57 0.51 -5.05
C ASN A 133 -10.28 -0.38 -6.08
N LEU A 134 -10.17 -1.70 -5.90
CA LEU A 134 -10.80 -2.70 -6.74
C LEU A 134 -12.30 -2.38 -6.94
N ASP A 135 -12.77 -2.34 -8.20
CA ASP A 135 -14.17 -2.05 -8.52
C ASP A 135 -15.04 -3.31 -8.39
N PRO A 136 -15.96 -3.36 -7.40
CA PRO A 136 -16.85 -4.51 -7.22
C PRO A 136 -17.76 -4.79 -8.42
N ALA A 137 -18.16 -3.76 -9.17
CA ALA A 137 -18.99 -3.93 -10.36
C ALA A 137 -18.22 -4.65 -11.48
N GLN A 138 -16.94 -4.30 -11.66
CA GLN A 138 -16.06 -4.98 -12.61
C GLN A 138 -15.72 -6.41 -12.16
N VAL A 139 -15.59 -6.64 -10.85
CA VAL A 139 -15.45 -8.00 -10.29
C VAL A 139 -16.67 -8.85 -10.62
N GLU A 140 -17.88 -8.34 -10.41
CA GLU A 140 -19.12 -9.04 -10.70
C GLU A 140 -19.24 -9.39 -12.20
N ILE A 141 -18.95 -8.43 -13.09
CA ILE A 141 -18.94 -8.67 -14.53
C ILE A 141 -17.97 -9.81 -14.88
N LYS A 142 -16.76 -9.78 -14.31
CA LYS A 142 -15.73 -10.77 -14.59
C LYS A 142 -16.13 -12.17 -14.08
N LEU A 143 -16.77 -12.26 -12.91
CA LEU A 143 -17.29 -13.51 -12.35
C LEU A 143 -18.42 -14.09 -13.20
N ARG A 144 -19.35 -13.26 -13.68
CA ARG A 144 -20.46 -13.67 -14.56
C ARG A 144 -19.98 -14.13 -15.94
N GLN A 145 -18.95 -13.49 -16.48
CA GLN A 145 -18.37 -13.90 -17.77
C GLN A 145 -17.73 -15.30 -17.68
N GLY A 146 -17.24 -15.67 -16.50
CA GLY A 146 -16.52 -16.93 -16.32
C GLY A 146 -15.22 -16.97 -17.11
N GLY A 147 -14.68 -18.17 -17.29
CA GLY A 147 -13.46 -18.41 -18.05
C GLY A 147 -13.07 -19.88 -18.03
N SER A 148 -11.97 -20.23 -18.69
CA SER A 148 -11.40 -21.59 -18.67
C SER A 148 -10.69 -21.95 -17.37
N TYR A 149 -10.87 -21.14 -16.32
CA TYR A 149 -10.23 -21.29 -15.00
C TYR A 149 -11.26 -21.23 -13.88
N ARG A 150 -10.95 -21.88 -12.76
CA ARG A 150 -11.76 -21.82 -11.56
C ARG A 150 -11.30 -20.66 -10.70
N VAL A 151 -12.15 -19.66 -10.50
CA VAL A 151 -11.88 -18.61 -9.51
C VAL A 151 -11.98 -19.19 -8.11
N ARG A 152 -10.95 -19.00 -7.30
CA ARG A 152 -10.85 -19.51 -5.92
C ARG A 152 -10.94 -18.41 -4.87
N ALA A 153 -10.41 -17.23 -5.17
CA ALA A 153 -10.34 -16.13 -4.22
C ALA A 153 -10.50 -14.75 -4.87
N LEU A 154 -10.92 -13.79 -4.04
CA LEU A 154 -10.81 -12.36 -4.27
C LEU A 154 -9.70 -11.82 -3.38
N LEU A 155 -8.79 -11.02 -3.97
CA LEU A 155 -7.68 -10.36 -3.29
C LEU A 155 -7.78 -8.84 -3.51
N PRO A 156 -8.69 -8.12 -2.81
CA PRO A 156 -8.70 -6.67 -2.81
C PRO A 156 -7.45 -6.11 -2.12
N VAL A 157 -6.96 -4.99 -2.65
CA VAL A 157 -5.88 -4.21 -2.06
C VAL A 157 -6.50 -3.00 -1.36
N HIS A 158 -6.08 -2.71 -0.14
CA HIS A 158 -6.45 -1.49 0.59
C HIS A 158 -5.47 -0.37 0.25
N LEU A 159 -5.63 0.16 -0.96
CA LEU A 159 -4.66 1.05 -1.58
C LEU A 159 -4.52 2.36 -0.81
N TYR A 160 -3.27 2.82 -0.64
CA TYR A 160 -2.87 4.06 0.03
C TYR A 160 -3.30 4.16 1.50
N GLY A 161 -3.90 3.10 2.06
CA GLY A 161 -4.38 3.08 3.44
C GLY A 161 -5.89 3.26 3.58
N GLN A 162 -6.64 3.12 2.48
CA GLN A 162 -8.11 3.07 2.46
C GLN A 162 -8.58 1.66 2.13
N CYS A 163 -9.45 1.09 2.97
CA CYS A 163 -10.08 -0.18 2.66
C CYS A 163 -10.88 -0.11 1.34
N ALA A 164 -10.82 -1.16 0.53
CA ALA A 164 -11.74 -1.36 -0.57
C ALA A 164 -13.19 -1.48 -0.06
N ASP A 165 -14.19 -1.45 -0.95
CA ASP A 165 -15.59 -1.67 -0.58
C ASP A 165 -15.80 -3.12 -0.15
N MET A 166 -15.52 -3.37 1.14
CA MET A 166 -15.55 -4.73 1.70
C MET A 166 -16.97 -5.28 1.81
N ASP A 167 -17.99 -4.45 1.89
CA ASP A 167 -19.39 -4.93 1.92
C ASP A 167 -19.77 -5.54 0.57
N ALA A 168 -19.47 -4.83 -0.53
CA ALA A 168 -19.75 -5.32 -1.87
C ALA A 168 -18.90 -6.55 -2.23
N LEU A 169 -17.62 -6.54 -1.88
CA LEU A 169 -16.70 -7.64 -2.16
C LEU A 169 -17.02 -8.88 -1.31
N GLN A 170 -17.46 -8.71 -0.07
CA GLN A 170 -17.88 -9.82 0.79
C GLN A 170 -19.15 -10.50 0.22
N ARG A 171 -20.15 -9.73 -0.22
CA ARG A 171 -21.34 -10.29 -0.88
C ARG A 171 -20.97 -11.13 -2.10
N LEU A 172 -20.07 -10.62 -2.96
CA LEU A 172 -19.60 -11.36 -4.13
C LEU A 172 -18.84 -12.63 -3.73
N ALA A 173 -17.98 -12.54 -2.71
CA ALA A 173 -17.26 -13.72 -2.20
C ALA A 173 -18.21 -14.80 -1.67
N GLU A 174 -19.27 -14.41 -0.95
CA GLU A 174 -20.30 -15.34 -0.43
C GLU A 174 -21.13 -15.94 -1.58
N GLU A 175 -21.60 -15.12 -2.53
CA GLU A 175 -22.41 -15.56 -3.68
C GLU A 175 -21.68 -16.57 -4.55
N TYR A 176 -20.39 -16.32 -4.81
CA TYR A 176 -19.57 -17.19 -5.67
C TYR A 176 -18.69 -18.17 -4.90
N GLN A 177 -18.87 -18.29 -3.58
CA GLN A 177 -18.11 -19.20 -2.69
C GLN A 177 -16.59 -19.03 -2.79
N LEU A 178 -16.11 -17.78 -2.79
CA LEU A 178 -14.72 -17.42 -2.92
C LEU A 178 -14.09 -17.08 -1.55
N SER A 179 -12.81 -17.37 -1.39
CA SER A 179 -12.04 -16.87 -0.26
C SER A 179 -11.76 -15.38 -0.44
N LEU A 180 -12.14 -14.55 0.54
CA LEU A 180 -11.82 -13.11 0.55
C LEU A 180 -10.55 -12.89 1.35
N ILE A 181 -9.49 -12.42 0.68
CA ILE A 181 -8.14 -12.21 1.24
C ILE A 181 -7.79 -10.73 1.13
N GLU A 182 -7.48 -10.08 2.26
CA GLU A 182 -7.11 -8.66 2.26
C GLU A 182 -5.61 -8.49 1.94
N ASP A 183 -5.26 -7.73 0.91
CA ASP A 183 -3.93 -7.12 0.82
C ASP A 183 -3.95 -5.81 1.60
N ALA A 184 -3.58 -5.88 2.88
CA ALA A 184 -3.55 -4.77 3.81
C ALA A 184 -2.14 -4.18 3.99
N ALA A 185 -1.22 -4.44 3.04
CA ALA A 185 0.18 -4.00 3.10
C ALA A 185 0.36 -2.48 3.25
N GLN A 186 -0.66 -1.69 2.96
CA GLN A 186 -0.68 -0.23 3.10
C GLN A 186 -1.72 0.26 4.12
N ALA A 187 -2.38 -0.64 4.86
CA ALA A 187 -3.60 -0.31 5.59
C ALA A 187 -3.56 -0.67 7.10
N ILE A 188 -2.38 -0.62 7.71
CA ILE A 188 -2.22 -0.89 9.15
C ILE A 188 -2.97 0.16 9.97
N GLY A 189 -3.99 -0.29 10.72
CA GLY A 189 -4.88 0.57 11.50
C GLY A 189 -5.99 1.24 10.69
N ALA A 190 -6.12 0.92 9.39
CA ALA A 190 -7.30 1.27 8.61
C ALA A 190 -8.52 0.46 9.04
N GLY A 191 -9.71 0.87 8.60
CA GLY A 191 -10.94 0.15 8.90
C GLY A 191 -12.06 0.42 7.91
N TRP A 192 -13.06 -0.44 7.97
CA TRP A 192 -14.29 -0.36 7.20
C TRP A 192 -15.50 -0.54 8.13
N ARG A 193 -16.41 0.43 8.18
CA ARG A 193 -17.58 0.44 9.09
C ARG A 193 -17.24 0.13 10.54
N GLY A 194 -16.13 0.67 11.04
CA GLY A 194 -15.66 0.48 12.41
C GLY A 194 -14.96 -0.87 12.68
N ARG A 195 -14.87 -1.76 11.69
CA ARG A 195 -14.09 -3.00 11.79
C ARG A 195 -12.67 -2.77 11.25
N PRO A 196 -11.61 -3.20 11.95
CA PRO A 196 -10.24 -3.01 11.48
C PRO A 196 -9.92 -3.83 10.22
N ALA A 197 -9.10 -3.29 9.33
CA ALA A 197 -8.41 -4.08 8.31
C ALA A 197 -7.60 -5.20 9.00
N GLY A 198 -7.63 -6.39 8.42
CA GLY A 198 -7.08 -7.59 9.05
C GLY A 198 -8.13 -8.50 9.68
N SER A 199 -9.38 -8.02 9.81
CA SER A 199 -10.52 -8.79 10.32
C SER A 199 -11.72 -8.76 9.39
N LEU A 200 -11.57 -8.22 8.18
CA LEU A 200 -12.66 -8.04 7.22
C LEU A 200 -12.81 -9.25 6.29
N GLY A 201 -11.69 -9.87 5.92
CA GLY A 201 -11.65 -11.08 5.09
C GLY A 201 -11.42 -12.35 5.89
N LEU A 202 -11.19 -13.43 5.16
CA LEU A 202 -10.85 -14.75 5.71
C LEU A 202 -9.41 -14.75 6.27
N THR A 203 -8.50 -14.08 5.55
CA THR A 203 -7.11 -13.79 5.94
C THR A 203 -6.74 -12.40 5.45
N ALA A 204 -5.74 -11.77 6.08
CA ALA A 204 -5.19 -10.51 5.63
C ALA A 204 -3.67 -10.49 5.72
N ALA A 205 -3.01 -9.92 4.71
CA ALA A 205 -1.56 -9.80 4.63
C ALA A 205 -1.11 -8.36 4.89
N PHE A 206 -0.15 -8.20 5.78
CA PHE A 206 0.46 -6.92 6.14
C PHE A 206 1.95 -6.91 5.82
N SER A 207 2.45 -5.72 5.49
CA SER A 207 3.87 -5.47 5.26
C SER A 207 4.41 -4.48 6.30
N PHE A 208 5.57 -4.78 6.84
CA PHE A 208 6.32 -3.87 7.71
C PHE A 208 7.60 -3.34 7.04
N TYR A 209 7.61 -3.29 5.70
CA TYR A 209 8.70 -2.64 4.95
C TYR A 209 8.97 -1.24 5.52
N PRO A 210 10.22 -0.75 5.56
CA PRO A 210 10.61 0.45 6.33
C PRO A 210 9.79 1.72 6.08
N THR A 211 9.13 1.86 4.94
CA THR A 211 8.28 3.02 4.63
C THR A 211 6.83 2.90 5.11
N LYS A 212 6.41 1.74 5.65
CA LYS A 212 5.03 1.50 6.08
C LYS A 212 4.69 2.25 7.39
N ASN A 213 3.39 2.48 7.65
CA ASN A 213 2.92 3.21 8.84
C ASN A 213 3.39 2.57 10.14
N LEU A 214 3.43 1.24 10.19
CA LEU A 214 4.18 0.44 11.16
C LEU A 214 5.30 -0.26 10.37
N SER A 215 6.54 -0.03 10.72
CA SER A 215 7.68 -0.47 9.92
C SER A 215 8.76 -1.11 10.79
N ALA A 216 9.31 -2.22 10.29
CA ALA A 216 10.53 -2.84 10.79
C ALA A 216 11.78 -2.04 10.37
N TYR A 217 12.94 -2.46 10.79
CA TYR A 217 14.24 -1.95 10.30
C TYR A 217 14.88 -2.92 9.31
N GLY A 218 14.05 -3.40 8.39
CA GLY A 218 14.31 -4.36 7.35
C GLY A 218 13.00 -4.93 6.82
N ASP A 219 13.04 -6.09 6.21
CA ASP A 219 11.84 -6.79 5.78
C ASP A 219 11.14 -7.48 6.94
N ALA A 220 9.81 -7.42 6.93
CA ALA A 220 8.93 -8.18 7.81
C ALA A 220 7.49 -8.11 7.30
N GLY A 221 6.67 -9.08 7.70
CA GLY A 221 5.24 -9.12 7.39
C GLY A 221 4.47 -9.95 8.43
N VAL A 222 3.15 -9.85 8.37
CA VAL A 222 2.23 -10.63 9.21
C VAL A 222 1.01 -11.02 8.39
N VAL A 223 0.52 -12.24 8.61
CA VAL A 223 -0.81 -12.66 8.16
C VAL A 223 -1.74 -12.74 9.36
N THR A 224 -2.96 -12.21 9.24
CA THR A 224 -4.00 -12.37 10.25
C THR A 224 -5.12 -13.28 9.76
N THR A 225 -5.74 -13.99 10.70
CA THR A 225 -6.95 -14.80 10.44
C THR A 225 -7.71 -15.06 11.73
N SER A 226 -9.02 -15.34 11.62
CA SER A 226 -9.83 -15.83 12.74
C SER A 226 -10.14 -17.34 12.63
N LYS A 227 -9.41 -18.07 11.77
CA LYS A 227 -9.53 -19.51 11.58
C LYS A 227 -8.30 -20.24 12.12
N PRO A 228 -8.39 -20.95 13.27
CA PRO A 228 -7.22 -21.61 13.88
C PRO A 228 -6.54 -22.63 12.94
N ALA A 229 -7.30 -23.32 12.11
CA ALA A 229 -6.74 -24.28 11.14
C ALA A 229 -5.83 -23.59 10.12
N PHE A 230 -6.20 -22.39 9.64
CA PHE A 230 -5.35 -21.62 8.71
C PHE A 230 -4.11 -21.07 9.43
N ALA A 231 -4.26 -20.63 10.66
CA ALA A 231 -3.12 -20.18 11.46
C ALA A 231 -2.08 -21.30 11.66
N ALA A 232 -2.54 -22.52 12.03
CA ALA A 232 -1.68 -23.68 12.17
C ALA A 232 -0.97 -24.04 10.87
N HIS A 233 -1.70 -24.04 9.74
CA HIS A 233 -1.13 -24.32 8.42
C HIS A 233 -0.09 -23.26 8.02
N MET A 234 -0.37 -21.96 8.19
CA MET A 234 0.60 -20.89 7.91
C MET A 234 1.86 -20.98 8.78
N ARG A 235 1.73 -21.38 10.06
CA ARG A 235 2.89 -21.62 10.94
C ARG A 235 3.75 -22.79 10.46
N SER A 236 3.14 -23.83 9.89
CA SER A 236 3.85 -24.94 9.22
C SER A 236 4.57 -24.43 7.97
N LEU A 237 3.84 -23.80 7.05
CA LEU A 237 4.37 -23.33 5.76
C LEU A 237 5.54 -22.35 5.92
N ARG A 238 5.46 -21.38 6.84
CA ARG A 238 6.54 -20.39 7.09
C ARG A 238 7.84 -21.02 7.60
N ASN A 239 7.75 -22.24 8.13
CA ASN A 239 8.88 -22.98 8.70
C ASN A 239 9.10 -24.31 7.99
N HIS A 240 9.23 -24.27 6.66
CA HIS A 240 9.54 -25.41 5.79
C HIS A 240 8.49 -26.54 5.78
N GLY A 241 7.22 -26.27 6.13
CA GLY A 241 6.18 -27.29 6.23
C GLY A 241 6.37 -28.24 7.43
N SER A 242 7.01 -27.75 8.50
CA SER A 242 7.40 -28.56 9.65
C SER A 242 6.63 -28.14 10.90
N LEU A 243 5.87 -29.07 11.47
CA LEU A 243 5.28 -28.97 12.80
C LEU A 243 6.17 -29.56 13.88
N ARG A 244 7.06 -30.50 13.52
CA ARG A 244 8.03 -31.13 14.39
C ARG A 244 9.42 -31.08 13.75
N ARG A 245 10.41 -30.68 14.53
CA ARG A 245 11.80 -30.53 14.06
C ARG A 245 12.26 -31.76 13.24
N TYR A 246 12.75 -31.48 12.01
CA TYR A 246 13.21 -32.44 11.00
C TYR A 246 12.13 -33.34 10.37
N TYR A 247 10.85 -33.09 10.64
CA TYR A 247 9.74 -33.77 9.97
C TYR A 247 8.93 -32.73 9.17
N HIS A 248 8.79 -32.96 7.88
CA HIS A 248 8.14 -32.06 6.94
C HIS A 248 6.94 -32.77 6.31
N GLU A 249 5.75 -32.31 6.56
CA GLU A 249 4.49 -32.91 6.06
C GLU A 249 4.12 -32.37 4.68
N GLU A 250 4.64 -31.16 4.36
CA GLU A 250 4.43 -30.47 3.10
C GLU A 250 5.65 -29.59 2.75
N ILE A 251 5.70 -29.09 1.50
CA ILE A 251 6.77 -28.17 1.09
C ILE A 251 6.39 -26.76 1.54
N GLY A 252 7.03 -26.29 2.57
CA GLY A 252 6.97 -24.91 3.02
C GLY A 252 8.25 -24.13 2.68
N TRP A 253 8.40 -22.95 3.30
CA TRP A 253 9.50 -22.03 3.01
C TRP A 253 10.23 -21.60 4.28
N ASN A 254 11.40 -21.04 4.11
CA ASN A 254 12.04 -20.23 5.12
C ASN A 254 11.43 -18.81 5.04
N SER A 255 10.30 -18.59 5.72
CA SER A 255 9.59 -17.33 5.76
C SER A 255 9.29 -16.88 7.19
N ARG A 256 10.31 -16.87 8.02
CA ARG A 256 10.24 -16.49 9.44
C ARG A 256 10.60 -15.01 9.60
N MET A 257 9.96 -14.35 10.56
CA MET A 257 10.40 -13.03 11.01
C MET A 257 11.57 -13.19 11.99
N ASP A 258 12.57 -12.34 11.85
CA ASP A 258 13.66 -12.25 12.84
C ASP A 258 13.15 -11.61 14.13
N ALA A 259 13.62 -12.13 15.29
CA ALA A 259 13.21 -11.62 16.60
C ALA A 259 13.60 -10.14 16.82
N ILE A 260 14.69 -9.67 16.20
CA ILE A 260 15.07 -8.25 16.23
C ILE A 260 13.98 -7.39 15.59
N GLN A 261 13.45 -7.79 14.42
CA GLN A 261 12.39 -7.05 13.77
C GLN A 261 11.10 -7.08 14.59
N ALA A 262 10.76 -8.23 15.19
CA ALA A 262 9.62 -8.36 16.08
C ALA A 262 9.73 -7.41 17.29
N ALA A 263 10.88 -7.36 17.95
CA ALA A 263 11.12 -6.49 19.08
C ALA A 263 10.98 -5.00 18.75
N ILE A 264 11.49 -4.58 17.56
CA ILE A 264 11.35 -3.22 17.04
C ILE A 264 9.86 -2.90 16.79
N LEU A 265 9.14 -3.82 16.15
CA LEU A 265 7.72 -3.64 15.85
C LEU A 265 6.87 -3.53 17.11
N ARG A 266 7.17 -4.29 18.16
CA ARG A 266 6.52 -4.21 19.47
C ARG A 266 6.70 -2.85 20.14
N VAL A 267 7.88 -2.24 20.02
CA VAL A 267 8.11 -0.85 20.49
C VAL A 267 7.25 0.14 19.70
N LYS A 268 7.10 -0.06 18.40
CA LYS A 268 6.41 0.89 17.49
C LYS A 268 4.88 0.71 17.50
N LEU A 269 4.37 -0.48 17.69
CA LEU A 269 2.95 -0.81 17.60
C LEU A 269 2.04 0.09 18.47
N PRO A 270 2.36 0.39 19.73
CA PRO A 270 1.55 1.29 20.56
C PRO A 270 1.42 2.71 20.01
N HIS A 271 2.33 3.15 19.17
CA HIS A 271 2.32 4.50 18.59
C HIS A 271 1.49 4.62 17.31
N VAL A 272 1.11 3.51 16.66
CA VAL A 272 0.47 3.49 15.33
C VAL A 272 -0.80 4.33 15.29
N ALA A 273 -1.66 4.23 16.29
CA ALA A 273 -2.92 4.99 16.33
C ALA A 273 -2.65 6.50 16.30
N ARG A 274 -1.67 6.99 17.10
CA ARG A 274 -1.26 8.39 17.13
C ARG A 274 -0.67 8.82 15.79
N TRP A 275 0.23 8.03 15.19
CA TRP A 275 0.85 8.36 13.91
C TRP A 275 -0.16 8.39 12.76
N ASN A 276 -1.11 7.45 12.74
CA ASN A 276 -2.21 7.46 11.76
C ASN A 276 -3.13 8.68 11.94
N GLN A 277 -3.42 9.09 13.19
CA GLN A 277 -4.18 10.31 13.44
C GLN A 277 -3.43 11.55 12.92
N GLN A 278 -2.12 11.66 13.15
CA GLN A 278 -1.30 12.74 12.62
C GLN A 278 -1.30 12.76 11.09
N ARG A 279 -1.23 11.60 10.42
CA ARG A 279 -1.35 11.52 8.95
C ARG A 279 -2.72 12.01 8.46
N ARG A 280 -3.80 11.68 9.14
CA ARG A 280 -5.14 12.19 8.83
C ARG A 280 -5.24 13.70 8.96
N GLU A 281 -4.64 14.26 10.00
CA GLU A 281 -4.55 15.71 10.18
C GLU A 281 -3.75 16.37 9.04
N ARG A 282 -2.61 15.78 8.65
CA ARG A 282 -1.82 16.25 7.49
C ARG A 282 -2.62 16.17 6.18
N ALA A 283 -3.40 15.10 5.99
CA ALA A 283 -4.27 14.97 4.81
C ALA A 283 -5.34 16.07 4.78
N ALA A 284 -6.03 16.31 5.88
CA ALA A 284 -7.02 17.39 5.99
C ALA A 284 -6.39 18.80 5.79
N ASP A 285 -5.16 19.01 6.29
CA ASP A 285 -4.41 20.25 6.03
C ASP A 285 -4.12 20.42 4.54
N TYR A 286 -3.72 19.34 3.81
CA TYR A 286 -3.50 19.38 2.36
C TYR A 286 -4.80 19.69 1.60
N ASP A 287 -5.91 19.00 1.93
CA ASP A 287 -7.22 19.25 1.28
C ASP A 287 -7.61 20.72 1.39
N ARG A 288 -7.46 21.31 2.58
CA ARG A 288 -7.74 22.72 2.85
C ARG A 288 -6.79 23.66 2.07
N LEU A 289 -5.48 23.42 2.12
CA LEU A 289 -4.48 24.25 1.46
C LEU A 289 -4.62 24.23 -0.07
N LEU A 290 -4.86 23.06 -0.66
CA LEU A 290 -5.11 22.92 -2.10
C LEU A 290 -6.40 23.64 -2.53
N ALA A 291 -7.45 23.59 -1.70
CA ALA A 291 -8.70 24.31 -1.97
C ALA A 291 -8.51 25.85 -1.86
N GLU A 292 -7.82 26.33 -0.82
CA GLU A 292 -7.49 27.76 -0.61
C GLU A 292 -6.63 28.31 -1.75
N ALA A 293 -5.71 27.50 -2.29
CA ALA A 293 -4.87 27.85 -3.45
C ALA A 293 -5.62 27.83 -4.79
N GLY A 294 -6.92 27.46 -4.82
CA GLY A 294 -7.71 27.37 -6.06
C GLY A 294 -7.32 26.22 -6.97
N LEU A 295 -6.57 25.24 -6.48
CA LEU A 295 -6.07 24.09 -7.26
C LEU A 295 -7.11 23.00 -7.42
N LEU A 296 -8.16 22.97 -6.59
CA LEU A 296 -9.25 21.99 -6.62
C LEU A 296 -10.47 22.58 -7.32
N SER A 297 -11.08 21.85 -8.24
CA SER A 297 -12.42 22.17 -8.73
C SER A 297 -13.40 21.06 -8.38
N ARG A 298 -14.59 21.47 -7.96
CA ARG A 298 -15.76 20.58 -7.82
C ARG A 298 -16.41 20.21 -9.17
N ARG A 299 -15.93 20.78 -10.30
CA ARG A 299 -16.55 20.66 -11.63
C ARG A 299 -15.59 20.27 -12.77
N GLY A 300 -14.54 19.56 -12.48
CA GLY A 300 -13.76 18.86 -13.51
C GLY A 300 -12.70 19.65 -14.30
N ALA A 301 -12.54 20.96 -14.06
CA ALA A 301 -11.56 21.80 -14.78
C ALA A 301 -10.32 22.18 -13.94
N ALA A 302 -10.14 21.59 -12.77
CA ALA A 302 -8.99 21.91 -11.91
C ALA A 302 -7.78 21.06 -12.25
N PRO A 303 -6.58 21.65 -12.13
CA PRO A 303 -5.35 20.96 -12.42
C PRO A 303 -5.02 19.82 -11.43
N VAL A 304 -5.63 19.84 -10.22
CA VAL A 304 -5.46 18.83 -9.19
C VAL A 304 -6.82 18.27 -8.77
N ARG A 305 -6.91 16.95 -8.67
CA ARG A 305 -8.12 16.23 -8.23
C ARG A 305 -7.77 15.31 -7.07
N LEU A 306 -8.54 15.40 -5.99
CA LEU A 306 -8.39 14.51 -4.83
C LEU A 306 -8.99 13.13 -5.12
N LEU A 307 -8.42 12.10 -4.51
CA LEU A 307 -9.08 10.81 -4.41
C LEU A 307 -10.17 10.88 -3.34
N GLU A 308 -11.28 10.18 -3.59
CA GLU A 308 -12.39 10.13 -2.66
C GLU A 308 -12.06 9.26 -1.45
N THR A 309 -12.36 9.75 -0.26
CA THR A 309 -12.39 8.94 0.96
C THR A 309 -13.83 8.51 1.23
N SER A 310 -14.10 7.20 1.16
CA SER A 310 -15.42 6.65 1.49
C SER A 310 -15.82 7.01 2.93
N SER A 311 -17.08 7.39 3.13
CA SER A 311 -17.62 7.66 4.47
C SER A 311 -17.62 6.45 5.40
N HIS A 312 -17.48 5.25 4.85
CA HIS A 312 -17.38 3.99 5.59
C HIS A 312 -15.95 3.62 5.96
N ALA A 313 -14.95 4.25 5.34
CA ALA A 313 -13.54 3.94 5.54
C ALA A 313 -12.90 4.81 6.63
N HIS A 314 -12.14 4.18 7.52
CA HIS A 314 -11.15 4.85 8.34
C HIS A 314 -9.82 4.85 7.59
N HIS A 315 -9.58 5.90 6.80
CA HIS A 315 -8.37 6.04 5.97
C HIS A 315 -7.17 6.43 6.84
N VAL A 316 -6.03 5.75 6.68
CA VAL A 316 -4.81 6.01 7.47
C VAL A 316 -3.72 6.77 6.70
N PHE A 317 -4.00 7.14 5.46
CA PHE A 317 -3.11 7.91 4.59
C PHE A 317 -1.65 7.42 4.66
N HIS A 318 -1.46 6.13 4.33
CA HIS A 318 -0.11 5.63 4.09
C HIS A 318 0.61 6.51 3.06
N GLN A 319 -0.12 6.92 2.05
CA GLN A 319 0.27 7.91 1.06
C GLN A 319 -0.85 8.91 0.87
N TYR A 320 -0.50 10.17 0.63
CA TYR A 320 -1.42 11.20 0.18
C TYR A 320 -1.22 11.39 -1.32
N VAL A 321 -2.16 10.91 -2.10
CA VAL A 321 -2.07 10.85 -3.56
C VAL A 321 -3.14 11.74 -4.18
N VAL A 322 -2.74 12.52 -5.17
CA VAL A 322 -3.62 13.33 -5.99
C VAL A 322 -3.53 12.91 -7.46
N ARG A 323 -4.55 13.19 -8.26
CA ARG A 323 -4.44 13.20 -9.71
C ARG A 323 -4.05 14.60 -10.15
N ALA A 324 -3.07 14.73 -11.00
CA ALA A 324 -2.52 16.01 -11.44
C ALA A 324 -2.43 16.07 -12.96
N ASP A 325 -2.90 17.17 -13.54
CA ASP A 325 -2.66 17.47 -14.95
C ASP A 325 -1.17 17.77 -15.17
N ARG A 326 -0.60 17.38 -16.30
CA ARG A 326 0.83 17.54 -16.58
C ARG A 326 1.72 16.96 -15.47
N ARG A 327 1.32 15.79 -14.91
CA ARG A 327 1.90 15.15 -13.74
C ARG A 327 3.43 15.04 -13.79
N ASP A 328 4.00 14.65 -14.92
CA ASP A 328 5.46 14.44 -15.04
C ASP A 328 6.22 15.76 -15.02
N GLU A 329 5.68 16.81 -15.63
CA GLU A 329 6.23 18.15 -15.59
C GLU A 329 6.14 18.74 -14.16
N LEU A 330 5.00 18.54 -13.49
CA LEU A 330 4.82 18.94 -12.09
C LEU A 330 5.84 18.22 -11.19
N ARG A 331 6.03 16.91 -11.38
CA ARG A 331 7.00 16.13 -10.62
C ARG A 331 8.41 16.69 -10.78
N GLN A 332 8.82 17.00 -12.01
CA GLN A 332 10.13 17.61 -12.29
C GLN A 332 10.26 18.98 -11.62
N PHE A 333 9.27 19.83 -11.73
CA PHE A 333 9.24 21.16 -11.14
C PHE A 333 9.36 21.12 -9.60
N LEU A 334 8.68 20.17 -8.94
CA LEU A 334 8.77 19.94 -7.50
C LEU A 334 10.15 19.41 -7.10
N ALA A 335 10.74 18.52 -7.90
CA ALA A 335 12.10 18.01 -7.66
C ALA A 335 13.16 19.11 -7.74
N GLU A 336 13.04 20.08 -8.64
CA GLU A 336 13.92 21.26 -8.71
C GLU A 336 13.85 22.12 -7.44
N ARG A 337 12.71 22.08 -6.74
CA ARG A 337 12.47 22.72 -5.43
C ARG A 337 12.84 21.83 -4.24
N ARG A 338 13.43 20.65 -4.50
CA ARG A 338 13.75 19.62 -3.51
C ARG A 338 12.53 19.18 -2.68
N ILE A 339 11.37 19.12 -3.32
CA ILE A 339 10.15 18.52 -2.78
C ILE A 339 10.08 17.10 -3.30
N GLY A 340 10.14 16.11 -2.40
CA GLY A 340 10.07 14.70 -2.72
C GLY A 340 8.67 14.28 -3.13
N THR A 341 8.53 13.66 -4.29
CA THR A 341 7.27 13.10 -4.80
C THR A 341 7.53 11.75 -5.43
N GLU A 342 6.49 10.90 -5.53
CA GLU A 342 6.62 9.59 -6.17
C GLU A 342 5.35 9.21 -6.93
N ILE A 343 5.47 8.28 -7.87
CA ILE A 343 4.36 7.76 -8.65
C ILE A 343 4.08 6.32 -8.21
N TYR A 344 2.95 6.12 -7.58
CA TYR A 344 2.47 4.81 -7.14
C TYR A 344 1.16 4.48 -7.87
N TYR A 345 1.17 3.83 -9.08
CA TYR A 345 2.32 3.21 -9.74
C TYR A 345 2.42 3.70 -11.19
N PRO A 346 3.63 3.74 -11.81
CA PRO A 346 3.81 4.30 -13.16
C PRO A 346 3.32 3.39 -14.28
N LEU A 347 3.14 2.08 -13.99
CA LEU A 347 2.68 1.08 -14.96
C LEU A 347 1.71 0.12 -14.27
N PRO A 348 0.47 -0.05 -14.79
CA PRO A 348 -0.47 -1.00 -14.25
C PRO A 348 0.03 -2.44 -14.38
N LEU A 349 -0.44 -3.34 -13.51
CA LEU A 349 0.04 -4.73 -13.48
C LEU A 349 -0.22 -5.49 -14.77
N HIS A 350 -1.35 -5.24 -15.45
CA HIS A 350 -1.70 -5.92 -16.71
C HIS A 350 -0.77 -5.55 -17.89
N LEU A 351 -0.07 -4.43 -17.81
CA LEU A 351 0.91 -3.99 -18.82
C LEU A 351 2.36 -4.32 -18.43
N GLN A 352 2.60 -4.95 -17.27
CA GLN A 352 3.93 -5.38 -16.89
C GLN A 352 4.44 -6.49 -17.82
N PRO A 353 5.67 -6.42 -18.35
CA PRO A 353 6.20 -7.41 -19.29
C PRO A 353 6.12 -8.85 -18.80
N CYS A 354 6.31 -9.08 -17.49
CA CYS A 354 6.24 -10.42 -16.90
C CYS A 354 4.82 -11.00 -16.87
N PHE A 355 3.79 -10.19 -17.07
CA PHE A 355 2.38 -10.61 -17.15
C PHE A 355 1.83 -10.59 -18.59
N ALA A 356 2.65 -10.37 -19.62
CA ALA A 356 2.23 -10.36 -21.01
C ALA A 356 1.50 -11.68 -21.43
N TYR A 357 1.85 -12.81 -20.79
CA TYR A 357 1.20 -14.10 -21.01
C TYR A 357 -0.29 -14.13 -20.60
N LEU A 358 -0.76 -13.14 -19.84
CA LEU A 358 -2.19 -13.01 -19.48
C LEU A 358 -3.02 -12.54 -20.67
N GLY A 359 -2.39 -11.94 -21.71
CA GLY A 359 -3.02 -11.54 -22.96
C GLY A 359 -3.71 -10.17 -22.91
N HIS A 360 -3.40 -9.33 -21.90
CA HIS A 360 -3.92 -7.96 -21.85
C HIS A 360 -3.16 -7.02 -22.78
N CYS A 361 -3.90 -6.00 -23.27
CA CYS A 361 -3.38 -4.91 -24.07
C CYS A 361 -3.70 -3.56 -23.44
N GLU A 362 -3.06 -2.49 -23.94
CA GLU A 362 -3.43 -1.12 -23.59
C GLU A 362 -4.89 -0.85 -24.00
N GLY A 363 -5.65 -0.22 -23.10
CA GLY A 363 -7.08 0.05 -23.23
C GLY A 363 -7.99 -0.98 -22.56
N ASP A 364 -7.48 -2.15 -22.13
CA ASP A 364 -8.30 -3.18 -21.50
C ASP A 364 -8.79 -2.79 -20.08
N LEU A 365 -7.99 -2.02 -19.35
CA LEU A 365 -8.27 -1.58 -17.97
C LEU A 365 -8.03 -0.06 -17.85
N PRO A 366 -8.92 0.74 -18.44
CA PRO A 366 -8.69 2.17 -18.73
C PRO A 366 -8.53 3.03 -17.47
N GLU A 367 -9.19 2.70 -16.35
CA GLU A 367 -9.06 3.48 -15.13
C GLU A 367 -7.69 3.26 -14.45
N SER A 368 -7.19 2.03 -14.44
CA SER A 368 -5.84 1.69 -13.97
C SER A 368 -4.77 2.38 -14.81
N GLU A 369 -4.95 2.41 -16.13
CA GLU A 369 -4.04 3.09 -17.06
C GLU A 369 -4.08 4.60 -16.88
N ARG A 370 -5.28 5.18 -16.71
CA ARG A 370 -5.44 6.60 -16.44
C ARG A 370 -4.81 6.98 -15.10
N ALA A 371 -5.00 6.17 -14.06
CA ALA A 371 -4.37 6.38 -12.77
C ALA A 371 -2.84 6.42 -12.90
N ALA A 372 -2.24 5.49 -13.63
CA ALA A 372 -0.78 5.45 -13.85
C ALA A 372 -0.25 6.73 -14.52
N ARG A 373 -1.04 7.37 -15.39
CA ARG A 373 -0.66 8.64 -16.03
C ARG A 373 -0.85 9.87 -15.15
N GLU A 374 -1.80 9.85 -14.20
CA GLU A 374 -2.23 11.05 -13.48
C GLU A 374 -1.79 11.14 -12.02
N VAL A 375 -1.56 10.00 -11.33
CA VAL A 375 -1.31 10.02 -9.89
C VAL A 375 0.06 10.56 -9.52
N LEU A 376 0.10 11.32 -8.42
CA LEU A 376 1.31 11.83 -7.79
C LEU A 376 1.15 11.79 -6.27
N ALA A 377 2.06 11.11 -5.58
CA ALA A 377 2.13 11.11 -4.13
C ALA A 377 2.93 12.33 -3.65
N LEU A 378 2.34 13.09 -2.73
CA LEU A 378 2.94 14.23 -2.06
C LEU A 378 3.58 13.81 -0.72
N PRO A 379 4.48 14.62 -0.14
CA PRO A 379 5.07 14.34 1.16
C PRO A 379 4.03 13.99 2.21
N MET A 380 4.18 12.80 2.86
CA MET A 380 3.22 12.35 3.86
C MET A 380 3.89 11.49 4.94
N PHE A 381 4.05 12.08 6.12
CA PHE A 381 4.52 11.40 7.34
C PHE A 381 3.99 12.13 8.58
N PRO A 382 3.94 11.48 9.76
CA PRO A 382 3.33 12.07 10.97
C PRO A 382 3.94 13.41 11.38
N GLU A 383 5.24 13.55 11.26
CA GLU A 383 6.02 14.72 11.70
C GLU A 383 6.11 15.83 10.64
N LEU A 384 5.46 15.68 9.48
CA LEU A 384 5.42 16.72 8.45
C LEU A 384 4.79 18.01 9.02
N THR A 385 5.48 19.12 8.91
CA THR A 385 5.03 20.38 9.48
C THR A 385 4.04 21.11 8.56
N LYS A 386 3.21 21.98 9.15
CA LYS A 386 2.26 22.80 8.39
C LYS A 386 2.96 23.75 7.41
N ASP A 387 4.14 24.22 7.76
CA ASP A 387 4.91 25.11 6.89
C ASP A 387 5.52 24.36 5.70
N GLU A 388 5.98 23.12 5.91
CA GLU A 388 6.41 22.24 4.80
C GLU A 388 5.26 21.94 3.85
N GLN A 389 4.05 21.62 4.38
CA GLN A 389 2.86 21.40 3.55
C GLN A 389 2.46 22.66 2.76
N ARG A 390 2.50 23.83 3.41
CA ARG A 390 2.23 25.10 2.74
C ARG A 390 3.20 25.35 1.60
N TRP A 391 4.48 25.10 1.81
CA TRP A 391 5.49 25.22 0.75
C TRP A 391 5.25 24.27 -0.42
N VAL A 392 4.85 23.05 -0.16
CA VAL A 392 4.47 22.07 -1.21
C VAL A 392 3.29 22.62 -2.04
N VAL A 393 2.23 23.10 -1.40
CA VAL A 393 1.04 23.60 -2.09
C VAL A 393 1.30 24.90 -2.83
N GLU A 394 2.06 25.85 -2.26
CA GLU A 394 2.50 27.08 -2.92
C GLU A 394 3.31 26.78 -4.19
N SER A 395 4.19 25.76 -4.13
CA SER A 395 4.98 25.33 -5.29
C SER A 395 4.09 24.70 -6.39
N ILE A 396 3.06 23.94 -6.00
CA ILE A 396 2.09 23.40 -6.97
C ILE A 396 1.28 24.54 -7.61
N ALA A 397 0.83 25.51 -6.82
CA ALA A 397 0.09 26.67 -7.33
C ALA A 397 0.93 27.52 -8.32
N GLU A 398 2.21 27.72 -8.01
CA GLU A 398 3.14 28.41 -8.91
C GLU A 398 3.33 27.66 -10.24
N PHE A 399 3.34 26.32 -10.22
CA PHE A 399 3.47 25.54 -11.45
C PHE A 399 2.29 25.72 -12.41
N TYR A 400 1.08 25.88 -11.86
CA TYR A 400 -0.15 26.03 -12.63
C TYR A 400 -0.56 27.48 -12.90
N SER A 401 0.13 28.49 -12.34
CA SER A 401 -0.09 29.91 -12.64
C SER A 401 0.61 30.30 -13.95
#